data_16216b992dd362a2a3a622b5ea0dc1a3
#
_entry.id   16216b992dd362a2a3a622b5ea0dc1a3
#
_cell.length_a   1.000
_cell.length_b   1.000
_cell.length_c   1.000
_cell.angle_alpha   90.00
_cell.angle_beta   90.00
_cell.angle_gamma   90.00
#
_symmetry.space_group_name_H-M   'P 1'
#
loop_
_entity.id
_entity.type
_entity.pdbx_description
1 polymer ?
#
loop_
_entity_poly.entity_id
_entity_poly.type
_entity_poly.pdbx_seq_one_letter_code
_entity_poly.pdbx_strand_id
1 'polypeptide(L)'
;MKQLILAFAAIFAVTAYSQEFTSDTKLRVANSIIENFYVEDVDSDTIVAEAIKAMLKTLDPHSAYSTPAETAEFTAPLEGKFSGIGIQFNMLEDTVYVIQTTAGGPSEKVGIMPGDRIISANDTVIAGKKMVNSQIIKVLRGPKGSVVDLKVKRGPELIDFTLTRDDIPVYSVDETFMADPSTGYIRITRFAEDTPGEVRRAMEKLRAQGMKNLILDLSGNGGGYLGAAFELAGEFLPKGTPVVSTM
;
A
#
# COMPACT_ATOMS: atom_id res chain seq x y z
N MET A 1 -8.11 -26.86 39.51
CA MET A 1 -9.17 -26.24 40.32
C MET A 1 -8.66 -25.27 41.39
N LYS A 2 -7.67 -25.58 42.23
CA LYS A 2 -7.16 -24.66 43.25
C LYS A 2 -6.53 -23.38 42.70
N GLN A 3 -5.83 -23.44 41.57
CA GLN A 3 -5.21 -22.26 40.91
C GLN A 3 -6.26 -21.35 40.26
N LEU A 4 -7.35 -21.89 39.72
CA LEU A 4 -8.45 -21.08 39.15
C LEU A 4 -9.20 -20.28 40.21
N ILE A 5 -9.37 -20.87 41.43
CA ILE A 5 -10.00 -20.20 42.55
C ILE A 5 -9.13 -19.05 43.10
N LEU A 6 -7.80 -19.20 43.10
CA LEU A 6 -6.85 -18.15 43.48
C LEU A 6 -6.85 -16.98 42.48
N ALA A 7 -6.96 -17.25 41.17
CA ALA A 7 -7.09 -16.20 40.15
C ALA A 7 -8.40 -15.41 40.29
N PHE A 8 -9.52 -16.10 40.56
CA PHE A 8 -10.81 -15.44 40.83
C PHE A 8 -10.81 -14.64 42.13
N ALA A 9 -10.16 -15.13 43.19
CA ALA A 9 -10.03 -14.41 44.46
C ALA A 9 -9.13 -13.16 44.32
N ALA A 10 -8.10 -13.19 43.47
CA ALA A 10 -7.27 -12.02 43.19
C ALA A 10 -8.03 -10.94 42.42
N ILE A 11 -8.92 -11.31 41.48
CA ILE A 11 -9.79 -10.38 40.76
C ILE A 11 -10.79 -9.71 41.72
N PHE A 12 -11.36 -10.45 42.69
CA PHE A 12 -12.26 -9.90 43.70
C PHE A 12 -11.55 -9.02 44.76
N ALA A 13 -10.29 -9.34 45.09
CA ALA A 13 -9.52 -8.51 46.04
C ALA A 13 -9.12 -7.15 45.46
N VAL A 14 -8.91 -7.05 44.14
CA VAL A 14 -8.64 -5.77 43.46
C VAL A 14 -9.87 -4.87 43.44
N THR A 15 -11.08 -5.42 43.45
CA THR A 15 -12.31 -4.61 43.53
C THR A 15 -12.61 -4.05 44.93
N ALA A 16 -11.97 -4.57 45.98
CA ALA A 16 -12.18 -4.12 47.39
C ALA A 16 -11.31 -2.91 47.77
N TYR A 17 -10.21 -2.64 47.06
CA TYR A 17 -9.45 -1.41 47.18
C TYR A 17 -9.95 -0.42 46.13
N SER A 18 -10.79 0.54 46.56
CA SER A 18 -11.31 1.60 45.68
C SER A 18 -10.25 2.69 45.39
N GLN A 19 -9.11 2.29 44.90
CA GLN A 19 -8.30 3.19 44.09
C GLN A 19 -8.97 3.25 42.71
N GLU A 20 -9.53 4.40 42.37
CA GLU A 20 -10.06 4.66 41.04
C GLU A 20 -8.91 4.52 40.05
N PHE A 21 -8.78 3.33 39.45
CA PHE A 21 -7.85 3.15 38.33
C PHE A 21 -8.26 4.10 37.23
N THR A 22 -7.33 4.96 36.80
CA THR A 22 -7.51 5.76 35.59
C THR A 22 -7.78 4.84 34.42
N SER A 23 -8.44 5.33 33.37
CA SER A 23 -8.74 4.53 32.16
C SER A 23 -7.47 3.94 31.54
N ASP A 24 -6.37 4.68 31.54
CA ASP A 24 -5.06 4.22 31.11
C ASP A 24 -4.53 3.04 31.94
N THR A 25 -4.64 3.14 33.28
CA THR A 25 -4.23 2.06 34.18
C THR A 25 -5.06 0.80 33.95
N LYS A 26 -6.36 0.91 33.71
CA LYS A 26 -7.24 -0.24 33.41
C LYS A 26 -6.79 -0.97 32.15
N LEU A 27 -6.47 -0.25 31.09
CA LEU A 27 -5.98 -0.85 29.83
C LEU A 27 -4.65 -1.57 30.03
N ARG A 28 -3.70 -0.94 30.71
CA ARG A 28 -2.38 -1.57 30.99
C ARG A 28 -2.50 -2.83 31.86
N VAL A 29 -3.31 -2.77 32.90
CA VAL A 29 -3.55 -3.92 33.78
C VAL A 29 -4.23 -5.06 33.02
N ALA A 30 -5.25 -4.75 32.20
CA ALA A 30 -5.92 -5.75 31.39
C ALA A 30 -4.94 -6.44 30.41
N ASN A 31 -4.13 -5.68 29.69
CA ASN A 31 -3.11 -6.23 28.80
C ASN A 31 -2.10 -7.12 29.55
N SER A 32 -1.59 -6.63 30.68
CA SER A 32 -0.63 -7.41 31.49
C SER A 32 -1.23 -8.70 32.05
N ILE A 33 -2.52 -8.71 32.41
CA ILE A 33 -3.19 -9.93 32.85
C ILE A 33 -3.31 -10.93 31.68
N ILE A 34 -3.66 -10.46 30.48
CA ILE A 34 -3.75 -11.32 29.30
C ILE A 34 -2.37 -11.91 28.98
N GLU A 35 -1.34 -11.09 28.87
CA GLU A 35 0.03 -11.52 28.56
C GLU A 35 0.59 -12.57 29.52
N ASN A 36 0.31 -12.42 30.85
CA ASN A 36 0.97 -13.25 31.85
C ASN A 36 0.14 -14.41 32.37
N PHE A 37 -1.17 -14.38 32.18
CA PHE A 37 -2.09 -15.36 32.81
C PHE A 37 -3.05 -16.05 31.85
N TYR A 38 -3.06 -15.70 30.55
CA TYR A 38 -3.85 -16.43 29.59
C TYR A 38 -3.27 -17.84 29.39
N VAL A 39 -4.12 -18.81 29.04
CA VAL A 39 -3.75 -20.23 28.97
C VAL A 39 -2.87 -20.56 27.76
N GLU A 40 -2.96 -19.79 26.71
CA GLU A 40 -2.20 -19.94 25.47
C GLU A 40 -1.28 -18.73 25.28
N ASP A 41 -0.21 -18.92 24.52
CA ASP A 41 0.64 -17.79 24.11
C ASP A 41 -0.15 -16.81 23.26
N VAL A 42 -0.08 -15.54 23.62
CA VAL A 42 -0.80 -14.46 22.93
C VAL A 42 0.18 -13.49 22.26
N ASP A 43 -0.18 -13.08 21.05
CA ASP A 43 0.49 -11.97 20.36
C ASP A 43 -0.05 -10.64 20.90
N SER A 44 0.74 -10.02 21.76
CA SER A 44 0.40 -8.75 22.41
C SER A 44 0.17 -7.62 21.40
N ASP A 45 0.95 -7.58 20.33
CA ASP A 45 0.80 -6.56 19.29
C ASP A 45 -0.56 -6.66 18.58
N THR A 46 -1.00 -7.87 18.29
CA THR A 46 -2.33 -8.12 17.70
C THR A 46 -3.45 -7.70 18.66
N ILE A 47 -3.35 -8.06 19.95
CA ILE A 47 -4.37 -7.71 20.96
C ILE A 47 -4.46 -6.20 21.12
N VAL A 48 -3.33 -5.51 21.23
CA VAL A 48 -3.28 -4.05 21.36
C VAL A 48 -3.83 -3.36 20.10
N ALA A 49 -3.50 -3.85 18.92
CA ALA A 49 -4.03 -3.32 17.66
C ALA A 49 -5.56 -3.42 17.61
N GLU A 50 -6.14 -4.58 17.97
CA GLU A 50 -7.59 -4.77 18.00
C GLU A 50 -8.28 -3.91 19.08
N ALA A 51 -7.65 -3.73 20.24
CA ALA A 51 -8.14 -2.81 21.27
C ALA A 51 -8.18 -1.36 20.78
N ILE A 52 -7.14 -0.87 20.09
CA ILE A 52 -7.09 0.46 19.50
C ILE A 52 -8.19 0.61 18.44
N LYS A 53 -8.36 -0.37 17.55
CA LYS A 53 -9.45 -0.36 16.55
C LYS A 53 -10.83 -0.29 17.21
N ALA A 54 -11.05 -1.02 18.30
CA ALA A 54 -12.29 -0.99 19.04
C ALA A 54 -12.55 0.38 19.70
N MET A 55 -11.54 1.02 20.26
CA MET A 55 -11.64 2.37 20.81
C MET A 55 -12.01 3.40 19.73
N LEU A 56 -11.35 3.35 18.57
CA LEU A 56 -11.58 4.29 17.47
C LEU A 56 -12.99 4.15 16.87
N LYS A 57 -13.58 2.95 16.86
CA LYS A 57 -14.97 2.74 16.44
C LYS A 57 -15.99 3.52 17.26
N THR A 58 -15.65 3.96 18.46
CA THR A 58 -16.53 4.77 19.31
C THR A 58 -16.48 6.26 18.99
N LEU A 59 -15.56 6.69 18.14
CA LEU A 59 -15.37 8.07 17.75
C LEU A 59 -16.19 8.39 16.48
N ASP A 60 -15.53 8.55 15.35
CA ASP A 60 -16.16 8.90 14.09
C ASP A 60 -15.79 7.87 12.98
N PRO A 61 -16.52 7.86 11.85
CA PRO A 61 -16.26 6.88 10.77
C PRO A 61 -14.90 7.06 10.07
N HIS A 62 -14.22 8.18 10.28
CA HIS A 62 -12.95 8.50 9.63
C HIS A 62 -11.74 8.16 10.51
N SER A 63 -11.98 7.90 11.80
CA SER A 63 -10.93 7.47 12.72
C SER A 63 -10.59 5.99 12.52
N ALA A 64 -9.38 5.72 12.05
CA ALA A 64 -8.90 4.36 11.79
C ALA A 64 -7.49 4.17 12.34
N TYR A 65 -7.17 2.93 12.71
CA TYR A 65 -5.82 2.50 13.06
C TYR A 65 -5.28 1.59 11.96
N SER A 66 -4.08 1.90 11.51
CA SER A 66 -3.33 1.06 10.56
C SER A 66 -2.06 0.57 11.24
N THR A 67 -1.78 -0.71 11.12
CA THR A 67 -0.50 -1.28 11.53
C THR A 67 0.65 -0.72 10.69
N PRO A 68 1.92 -0.81 11.14
CA PRO A 68 3.07 -0.40 10.33
C PRO A 68 3.10 -1.07 8.94
N ALA A 69 2.71 -2.35 8.86
CA ALA A 69 2.66 -3.09 7.60
C ALA A 69 1.55 -2.56 6.67
N GLU A 70 0.34 -2.33 7.19
CA GLU A 70 -0.77 -1.74 6.43
C GLU A 70 -0.43 -0.31 5.99
N THR A 71 0.21 0.48 6.86
CA THR A 71 0.67 1.83 6.52
C THR A 71 1.68 1.81 5.40
N ALA A 72 2.70 0.94 5.46
CA ALA A 72 3.70 0.79 4.40
C ALA A 72 3.07 0.36 3.06
N GLU A 73 2.07 -0.53 3.07
CA GLU A 73 1.35 -0.93 1.87
C GLU A 73 0.54 0.22 1.27
N PHE A 74 -0.09 1.04 2.12
CA PHE A 74 -0.86 2.22 1.70
C PHE A 74 0.03 3.35 1.18
N THR A 75 1.20 3.59 1.79
CA THR A 75 2.11 4.70 1.41
C THR A 75 2.99 4.37 0.21
N ALA A 76 3.31 3.10 -0.03
CA ALA A 76 4.19 2.71 -1.14
C ALA A 76 3.81 3.31 -2.52
N PRO A 77 2.53 3.35 -2.94
CA PRO A 77 2.16 4.02 -4.18
C PRO A 77 2.36 5.54 -4.16
N LEU A 78 2.35 6.16 -2.97
CA LEU A 78 2.55 7.60 -2.78
C LEU A 78 4.05 7.96 -2.76
N GLU A 79 4.91 7.02 -2.38
CA GLU A 79 6.37 7.14 -2.48
C GLU A 79 6.85 7.03 -3.93
N GLY A 80 5.95 6.76 -4.88
CA GLY A 80 6.24 6.67 -6.32
C GLY A 80 6.97 5.39 -6.72
N LYS A 81 7.12 4.42 -5.83
CA LYS A 81 7.74 3.11 -6.11
C LYS A 81 7.29 2.04 -5.13
N PHE A 82 7.36 0.81 -5.56
CA PHE A 82 7.28 -0.36 -4.68
C PHE A 82 8.27 -1.42 -5.13
N SER A 83 8.74 -2.26 -4.21
CA SER A 83 9.64 -3.36 -4.57
C SER A 83 8.86 -4.61 -4.95
N GLY A 84 9.20 -5.19 -6.11
CA GLY A 84 8.51 -6.36 -6.64
C GLY A 84 9.08 -6.85 -7.96
N ILE A 85 8.29 -7.64 -8.68
CA ILE A 85 8.68 -8.23 -9.95
C ILE A 85 8.34 -7.38 -11.19
N GLY A 86 7.50 -6.33 -11.05
CA GLY A 86 7.17 -5.42 -12.15
C GLY A 86 6.24 -6.02 -13.19
N ILE A 87 5.05 -6.48 -12.78
CA ILE A 87 3.97 -6.90 -13.68
C ILE A 87 2.66 -6.22 -13.31
N GLN A 88 1.81 -6.01 -14.31
CA GLN A 88 0.37 -5.84 -14.15
C GLN A 88 -0.29 -7.18 -14.45
N PHE A 89 -1.25 -7.58 -13.64
CA PHE A 89 -1.92 -8.86 -13.79
C PHE A 89 -3.42 -8.78 -13.51
N ASN A 90 -4.16 -9.73 -14.06
CA ASN A 90 -5.54 -10.01 -13.70
C ASN A 90 -5.67 -11.46 -13.25
N MET A 91 -6.68 -11.71 -12.42
CA MET A 91 -7.10 -13.07 -12.07
C MET A 91 -8.12 -13.56 -13.08
N LEU A 92 -7.84 -14.66 -13.73
CA LEU A 92 -8.77 -15.36 -14.62
C LEU A 92 -8.68 -16.86 -14.35
N GLU A 93 -9.84 -17.51 -14.16
CA GLU A 93 -9.92 -18.95 -13.87
C GLU A 93 -8.97 -19.40 -12.74
N ASP A 94 -8.96 -18.65 -11.63
CA ASP A 94 -8.11 -18.90 -10.46
C ASP A 94 -6.61 -18.96 -10.78
N THR A 95 -6.17 -18.17 -11.76
CA THR A 95 -4.78 -18.09 -12.23
C THR A 95 -4.40 -16.62 -12.47
N VAL A 96 -3.16 -16.27 -12.15
CA VAL A 96 -2.58 -14.94 -12.43
C VAL A 96 -2.15 -14.86 -13.88
N TYR A 97 -2.83 -14.01 -14.65
CA TYR A 97 -2.46 -13.67 -16.03
C TYR A 97 -1.67 -12.38 -16.08
N VAL A 98 -0.49 -12.42 -16.65
CA VAL A 98 0.32 -11.23 -16.92
C VAL A 98 -0.33 -10.44 -18.05
N ILE A 99 -0.75 -9.20 -17.76
CA ILE A 99 -1.28 -8.27 -18.75
C ILE A 99 -0.16 -7.47 -19.38
N GLN A 100 0.79 -7.02 -18.55
CA GLN A 100 1.90 -6.20 -19.00
C GLN A 100 3.06 -6.30 -18.00
N THR A 101 4.29 -6.21 -18.50
CA THR A 101 5.50 -6.01 -17.68
C THR A 101 5.85 -4.53 -17.62
N THR A 102 6.45 -4.10 -16.51
CA THR A 102 7.01 -2.74 -16.39
C THR A 102 8.27 -2.64 -17.24
N ALA A 103 8.34 -1.61 -18.08
CA ALA A 103 9.51 -1.37 -18.94
C ALA A 103 10.80 -1.21 -18.11
N GLY A 104 11.84 -1.96 -18.46
CA GLY A 104 13.11 -2.04 -17.73
C GLY A 104 13.02 -2.77 -16.38
N GLY A 105 11.85 -3.32 -16.02
CA GLY A 105 11.62 -4.03 -14.77
C GLY A 105 12.17 -5.44 -14.74
N PRO A 106 12.17 -6.09 -13.56
CA PRO A 106 12.71 -7.44 -13.38
C PRO A 106 12.09 -8.49 -14.31
N SER A 107 10.76 -8.49 -14.42
CA SER A 107 10.04 -9.47 -15.25
C SER A 107 10.33 -9.32 -16.73
N GLU A 108 10.44 -8.10 -17.24
CA GLU A 108 10.81 -7.87 -18.64
C GLU A 108 12.23 -8.36 -18.93
N LYS A 109 13.18 -8.07 -18.03
CA LYS A 109 14.59 -8.47 -18.18
C LYS A 109 14.80 -9.99 -18.31
N VAL A 110 13.96 -10.79 -17.64
CA VAL A 110 14.05 -12.25 -17.73
C VAL A 110 13.17 -12.84 -18.82
N GLY A 111 12.39 -12.03 -19.55
CA GLY A 111 11.58 -12.45 -20.68
C GLY A 111 10.18 -12.96 -20.32
N ILE A 112 9.60 -12.54 -19.21
CA ILE A 112 8.16 -12.71 -18.94
C ILE A 112 7.39 -11.82 -19.91
N MET A 113 6.28 -12.33 -20.45
CA MET A 113 5.51 -11.70 -21.53
C MET A 113 4.03 -11.55 -21.16
N PRO A 114 3.32 -10.60 -21.75
CA PRO A 114 1.85 -10.56 -21.72
C PRO A 114 1.25 -11.90 -22.16
N GLY A 115 0.25 -12.39 -21.45
CA GLY A 115 -0.40 -13.69 -21.67
C GLY A 115 0.22 -14.85 -20.89
N ASP A 116 1.38 -14.67 -20.25
CA ASP A 116 1.94 -15.65 -19.34
C ASP A 116 1.05 -15.87 -18.12
N ARG A 117 1.03 -17.11 -17.60
CA ARG A 117 0.27 -17.49 -16.42
C ARG A 117 1.23 -17.87 -15.30
N ILE A 118 1.19 -17.18 -14.17
CA ILE A 118 2.02 -17.52 -13.02
C ILE A 118 1.36 -18.66 -12.25
N ILE A 119 2.04 -19.80 -12.18
CA ILE A 119 1.57 -21.01 -11.51
C ILE A 119 2.01 -21.04 -10.06
N SER A 120 3.27 -20.71 -9.79
CA SER A 120 3.80 -20.62 -8.41
C SER A 120 4.88 -19.55 -8.30
N ALA A 121 5.12 -19.11 -7.07
CA ALA A 121 6.24 -18.26 -6.71
C ALA A 121 6.94 -18.84 -5.47
N ASN A 122 8.24 -19.14 -5.58
CA ASN A 122 8.97 -19.98 -4.65
C ASN A 122 8.18 -21.28 -4.38
N ASP A 123 8.02 -21.65 -3.10
CA ASP A 123 7.28 -22.85 -2.67
C ASP A 123 5.75 -22.64 -2.65
N THR A 124 5.26 -21.43 -2.99
CA THR A 124 3.83 -21.11 -2.92
C THR A 124 3.17 -21.34 -4.27
N VAL A 125 2.29 -22.34 -4.35
CA VAL A 125 1.41 -22.55 -5.51
C VAL A 125 0.31 -21.49 -5.48
N ILE A 126 0.17 -20.75 -6.58
CA ILE A 126 -0.81 -19.67 -6.75
C ILE A 126 -2.03 -20.18 -7.52
N ALA A 127 -1.80 -20.83 -8.66
CA ALA A 127 -2.86 -21.31 -9.54
C ALA A 127 -3.74 -22.39 -8.87
N GLY A 128 -5.06 -22.25 -8.97
CA GLY A 128 -6.03 -23.22 -8.42
C GLY A 128 -6.20 -23.17 -6.89
N LYS A 129 -5.74 -22.10 -6.23
CA LYS A 129 -5.77 -21.96 -4.76
C LYS A 129 -6.77 -20.93 -4.26
N LYS A 130 -7.55 -20.31 -5.15
CA LYS A 130 -8.55 -19.26 -4.83
C LYS A 130 -7.95 -18.10 -3.99
N MET A 131 -6.68 -17.79 -4.25
CA MET A 131 -6.01 -16.68 -3.57
C MET A 131 -6.63 -15.36 -3.99
N VAL A 132 -6.82 -14.46 -3.03
CA VAL A 132 -7.24 -13.08 -3.31
C VAL A 132 -6.03 -12.24 -3.77
N ASN A 133 -6.29 -11.17 -4.51
CA ASN A 133 -5.23 -10.31 -5.08
C ASN A 133 -4.19 -9.85 -4.05
N SER A 134 -4.61 -9.49 -2.84
CA SER A 134 -3.69 -9.06 -1.78
C SER A 134 -2.69 -10.14 -1.36
N GLN A 135 -3.12 -11.40 -1.30
CA GLN A 135 -2.23 -12.53 -1.00
C GLN A 135 -1.23 -12.76 -2.13
N ILE A 136 -1.67 -12.66 -3.39
CA ILE A 136 -0.80 -12.79 -4.57
C ILE A 136 0.23 -11.67 -4.59
N ILE A 137 -0.20 -10.42 -4.38
CA ILE A 137 0.69 -9.27 -4.30
C ILE A 137 1.74 -9.47 -3.20
N LYS A 138 1.35 -9.98 -2.02
CA LYS A 138 2.26 -10.25 -0.91
C LYS A 138 3.33 -11.31 -1.26
N VAL A 139 2.99 -12.31 -2.05
CA VAL A 139 3.93 -13.35 -2.51
C VAL A 139 4.89 -12.83 -3.59
N LEU A 140 4.37 -12.01 -4.52
CA LEU A 140 5.16 -11.48 -5.64
C LEU A 140 6.03 -10.29 -5.24
N ARG A 141 5.59 -9.46 -4.28
CA ARG A 141 6.39 -8.39 -3.68
C ARG A 141 7.42 -8.94 -2.70
N GLY A 142 8.35 -8.11 -2.30
CA GLY A 142 9.36 -8.40 -1.29
C GLY A 142 10.47 -7.34 -1.32
N PRO A 143 11.44 -7.42 -0.40
CA PRO A 143 12.52 -6.46 -0.33
C PRO A 143 13.30 -6.36 -1.65
N LYS A 144 13.72 -5.14 -2.01
CA LYS A 144 14.62 -4.92 -3.14
C LYS A 144 15.87 -5.79 -3.02
N GLY A 145 16.27 -6.42 -4.12
CA GLY A 145 17.41 -7.33 -4.16
C GLY A 145 17.10 -8.77 -3.71
N SER A 146 15.92 -9.04 -3.15
CA SER A 146 15.52 -10.42 -2.85
C SER A 146 15.17 -11.18 -4.12
N VAL A 147 15.45 -12.47 -4.12
CA VAL A 147 15.19 -13.37 -5.26
C VAL A 147 13.80 -13.99 -5.12
N VAL A 148 13.16 -14.25 -6.25
CA VAL A 148 11.95 -15.05 -6.37
C VAL A 148 12.02 -15.96 -7.58
N ASP A 149 11.69 -17.22 -7.38
CA ASP A 149 11.57 -18.21 -8.45
C ASP A 149 10.10 -18.32 -8.86
N LEU A 150 9.82 -18.11 -10.14
CA LEU A 150 8.48 -18.21 -10.70
C LEU A 150 8.39 -19.41 -11.65
N LYS A 151 7.34 -20.21 -11.48
CA LYS A 151 6.92 -21.15 -12.50
C LYS A 151 5.79 -20.54 -13.31
N VAL A 152 6.02 -20.42 -14.61
CA VAL A 152 5.14 -19.72 -15.55
C VAL A 152 4.70 -20.69 -16.63
N LYS A 153 3.41 -20.64 -16.99
CA LYS A 153 2.86 -21.38 -18.14
C LYS A 153 2.67 -20.42 -19.30
N ARG A 154 3.33 -20.75 -20.42
CA ARG A 154 3.22 -20.05 -21.70
C ARG A 154 2.73 -21.02 -22.77
N GLY A 155 1.46 -20.89 -23.17
CA GLY A 155 0.82 -21.89 -24.02
C GLY A 155 0.86 -23.29 -23.38
N PRO A 156 1.46 -24.32 -24.03
CA PRO A 156 1.60 -25.65 -23.45
C PRO A 156 2.82 -25.81 -22.52
N GLU A 157 3.77 -24.87 -22.56
CA GLU A 157 5.06 -24.98 -21.89
C GLU A 157 5.02 -24.46 -20.45
N LEU A 158 5.81 -25.10 -19.59
CA LEU A 158 6.14 -24.61 -18.25
C LEU A 158 7.58 -24.11 -18.27
N ILE A 159 7.78 -22.88 -17.85
CA ILE A 159 9.06 -22.17 -17.88
C ILE A 159 9.37 -21.71 -16.45
N ASP A 160 10.57 -21.96 -15.99
CA ASP A 160 11.06 -21.47 -14.71
C ASP A 160 11.84 -20.17 -14.93
N PHE A 161 11.53 -19.14 -14.15
CA PHE A 161 12.21 -17.85 -14.15
C PHE A 161 12.70 -17.53 -12.75
N THR A 162 13.96 -17.14 -12.62
CA THR A 162 14.53 -16.58 -11.38
C THR A 162 14.68 -15.08 -11.55
N LEU A 163 14.01 -14.30 -10.68
CA LEU A 163 14.02 -12.84 -10.73
C LEU A 163 14.59 -12.26 -9.44
N THR A 164 15.33 -11.17 -9.59
CA THR A 164 15.69 -10.32 -8.46
C THR A 164 14.69 -9.16 -8.39
N ARG A 165 13.97 -9.02 -7.27
CA ARG A 165 13.02 -7.92 -7.06
C ARG A 165 13.74 -6.58 -7.06
N ASP A 166 13.11 -5.58 -7.66
CA ASP A 166 13.65 -4.22 -7.76
C ASP A 166 12.56 -3.18 -7.50
N ASP A 167 12.95 -1.92 -7.39
CA ASP A 167 12.03 -0.80 -7.31
C ASP A 167 11.28 -0.65 -8.64
N ILE A 168 9.96 -0.72 -8.56
CA ILE A 168 9.05 -0.57 -9.70
C ILE A 168 8.47 0.84 -9.61
N PRO A 169 8.75 1.72 -10.57
CA PRO A 169 8.21 3.08 -10.55
C PRO A 169 6.68 3.07 -10.70
N VAL A 170 6.03 3.91 -9.93
CA VAL A 170 4.58 4.14 -9.99
C VAL A 170 4.36 5.61 -10.29
N TYR A 171 4.15 5.90 -11.55
CA TYR A 171 3.92 7.28 -11.99
C TYR A 171 2.55 7.78 -11.52
N SER A 172 2.50 9.04 -11.15
CA SER A 172 1.28 9.77 -10.80
C SER A 172 0.66 10.47 -12.02
N VAL A 173 1.51 10.81 -13.01
CA VAL A 173 1.12 11.30 -14.32
C VAL A 173 1.04 10.12 -15.28
N ASP A 174 -0.18 9.70 -15.65
CA ASP A 174 -0.40 8.53 -16.50
C ASP A 174 -0.63 8.90 -17.97
N GLU A 175 -1.09 10.13 -18.25
CA GLU A 175 -1.37 10.60 -19.60
C GLU A 175 -0.76 11.99 -19.85
N THR A 176 -0.08 12.15 -20.99
CA THR A 176 0.53 13.42 -21.41
C THR A 176 0.56 13.49 -22.94
N PHE A 177 -0.26 14.37 -23.52
CA PHE A 177 -0.34 14.58 -24.99
C PHE A 177 -0.82 15.98 -25.35
N MET A 178 -0.66 16.37 -26.63
CA MET A 178 -1.28 17.58 -27.17
C MET A 178 -2.70 17.27 -27.60
N ALA A 179 -3.71 17.88 -26.95
CA ALA A 179 -5.13 17.72 -27.30
C ALA A 179 -5.48 18.44 -28.61
N ASP A 180 -4.80 19.55 -28.89
CA ASP A 180 -4.84 20.30 -30.15
C ASP A 180 -3.45 20.99 -30.37
N PRO A 181 -3.21 21.70 -31.48
CA PRO A 181 -1.88 22.33 -31.75
C PRO A 181 -1.40 23.31 -30.68
N SER A 182 -2.25 23.77 -29.77
CA SER A 182 -1.92 24.76 -28.74
C SER A 182 -2.27 24.33 -27.33
N THR A 183 -2.99 23.24 -27.13
CA THR A 183 -3.48 22.79 -25.82
C THR A 183 -2.87 21.45 -25.45
N GLY A 184 -2.12 21.42 -24.35
CA GLY A 184 -1.61 20.22 -23.73
C GLY A 184 -2.61 19.63 -22.75
N TYR A 185 -2.54 18.30 -22.56
CA TYR A 185 -3.30 17.55 -21.59
C TYR A 185 -2.35 16.77 -20.68
N ILE A 186 -2.59 16.86 -19.38
CA ILE A 186 -1.87 16.10 -18.35
C ILE A 186 -2.89 15.54 -17.38
N ARG A 187 -2.87 14.22 -17.16
CA ARG A 187 -3.71 13.56 -16.15
C ARG A 187 -2.88 13.12 -14.95
N ILE A 188 -3.36 13.48 -13.76
CA ILE A 188 -2.74 13.13 -12.48
C ILE A 188 -3.70 12.22 -11.70
N THR A 189 -3.30 10.98 -11.46
CA THR A 189 -4.14 9.96 -10.79
C THR A 189 -4.04 10.00 -9.27
N ARG A 190 -2.94 10.56 -8.73
CA ARG A 190 -2.68 10.72 -7.28
C ARG A 190 -1.64 11.80 -7.06
N PHE A 191 -1.53 12.27 -5.81
CA PHE A 191 -0.43 13.16 -5.40
C PHE A 191 0.66 12.35 -4.69
N ALA A 192 1.58 11.78 -5.46
CA ALA A 192 2.78 11.11 -5.00
C ALA A 192 3.92 12.11 -4.73
N GLU A 193 5.00 11.66 -4.10
CA GLU A 193 6.14 12.50 -3.74
C GLU A 193 6.74 13.23 -4.96
N ASP A 194 6.93 12.53 -6.09
CA ASP A 194 7.49 13.13 -7.33
C ASP A 194 6.45 13.72 -8.30
N THR A 195 5.16 13.77 -7.93
CA THR A 195 4.12 14.35 -8.81
C THR A 195 4.49 15.74 -9.35
N PRO A 196 4.99 16.70 -8.53
CA PRO A 196 5.41 18.01 -9.07
C PRO A 196 6.51 17.89 -10.11
N GLY A 197 7.49 16.99 -9.89
CA GLY A 197 8.56 16.71 -10.83
C GLY A 197 8.07 16.08 -12.14
N GLU A 198 7.16 15.11 -12.04
CA GLU A 198 6.52 14.48 -13.21
C GLU A 198 5.75 15.49 -14.05
N VAL A 199 4.95 16.37 -13.42
CA VAL A 199 4.18 17.40 -14.10
C VAL A 199 5.08 18.44 -14.76
N ARG A 200 6.16 18.87 -14.08
CA ARG A 200 7.15 19.79 -14.70
C ARG A 200 7.74 19.20 -15.97
N ARG A 201 8.20 17.93 -15.93
CA ARG A 201 8.72 17.23 -17.11
C ARG A 201 7.68 17.11 -18.22
N ALA A 202 6.43 16.80 -17.87
CA ALA A 202 5.32 16.74 -18.82
C ALA A 202 5.04 18.11 -19.47
N MET A 203 4.98 19.18 -18.68
CA MET A 203 4.79 20.56 -19.19
C MET A 203 5.93 20.98 -20.11
N GLU A 204 7.19 20.70 -19.77
CA GLU A 204 8.35 20.99 -20.61
C GLU A 204 8.23 20.31 -21.98
N LYS A 205 7.89 19.01 -21.97
CA LYS A 205 7.66 18.23 -23.20
C LYS A 205 6.56 18.83 -24.06
N LEU A 206 5.42 19.22 -23.47
CA LEU A 206 4.29 19.82 -24.19
C LEU A 206 4.61 21.24 -24.70
N ARG A 207 5.32 22.06 -23.92
CA ARG A 207 5.78 23.39 -24.36
C ARG A 207 6.70 23.30 -25.57
N ALA A 208 7.59 22.30 -25.60
CA ALA A 208 8.43 22.05 -26.77
C ALA A 208 7.64 21.68 -28.03
N GLN A 209 6.40 21.18 -27.86
CA GLN A 209 5.46 20.87 -28.94
C GLN A 209 4.53 22.05 -29.30
N GLY A 210 4.67 23.22 -28.65
CA GLY A 210 3.89 24.41 -28.93
C GLY A 210 2.72 24.67 -27.99
N MET A 211 2.63 23.96 -26.84
CA MET A 211 1.58 24.19 -25.85
C MET A 211 1.55 25.64 -25.36
N LYS A 212 0.38 26.24 -25.38
CA LYS A 212 0.04 27.55 -24.80
C LYS A 212 -0.99 27.45 -23.70
N ASN A 213 -1.89 26.46 -23.77
CA ASN A 213 -2.94 26.19 -22.81
C ASN A 213 -2.76 24.80 -22.24
N LEU A 214 -3.20 24.58 -21.01
CA LEU A 214 -3.12 23.29 -20.31
C LEU A 214 -4.50 22.85 -19.80
N ILE A 215 -4.85 21.62 -20.07
CA ILE A 215 -5.90 20.88 -19.37
C ILE A 215 -5.20 20.00 -18.34
N LEU A 216 -5.44 20.28 -17.05
CA LEU A 216 -4.97 19.45 -15.93
C LEU A 216 -6.16 18.62 -15.44
N ASP A 217 -6.11 17.31 -15.72
CA ASP A 217 -7.19 16.39 -15.36
C ASP A 217 -6.87 15.69 -14.03
N LEU A 218 -7.77 15.89 -13.07
CA LEU A 218 -7.75 15.26 -11.75
C LEU A 218 -8.94 14.28 -11.57
N SER A 219 -9.59 13.87 -12.65
CA SER A 219 -10.72 12.96 -12.60
C SER A 219 -10.29 11.61 -12.02
N GLY A 220 -10.98 11.17 -10.95
CA GLY A 220 -10.65 9.94 -10.25
C GLY A 220 -9.40 10.03 -9.34
N ASN A 221 -8.81 11.22 -9.16
CA ASN A 221 -7.73 11.42 -8.21
C ASN A 221 -8.26 11.38 -6.77
N GLY A 222 -7.86 10.37 -6.02
CA GLY A 222 -8.26 10.18 -4.61
C GLY A 222 -7.47 11.02 -3.59
N GLY A 223 -6.53 11.87 -4.05
CA GLY A 223 -5.65 12.65 -3.16
C GLY A 223 -4.23 12.09 -3.09
N GLY A 224 -3.58 12.25 -1.94
CA GLY A 224 -2.22 11.84 -1.66
C GLY A 224 -1.49 12.81 -0.73
N TYR A 225 -0.21 13.06 -0.96
CA TYR A 225 0.56 13.96 -0.13
C TYR A 225 0.16 15.43 -0.32
N LEU A 226 -0.25 16.08 0.78
CA LEU A 226 -0.60 17.50 0.79
C LEU A 226 0.56 18.38 0.31
N GLY A 227 1.80 18.02 0.71
CA GLY A 227 3.01 18.72 0.26
C GLY A 227 3.20 18.72 -1.25
N ALA A 228 2.94 17.58 -1.91
CA ALA A 228 3.00 17.45 -3.37
C ALA A 228 1.92 18.30 -4.06
N ALA A 229 0.70 18.30 -3.52
CA ALA A 229 -0.38 19.13 -4.05
C ALA A 229 -0.09 20.62 -3.86
N PHE A 230 0.47 21.02 -2.72
CA PHE A 230 0.89 22.38 -2.44
C PHE A 230 2.01 22.84 -3.38
N GLU A 231 3.05 22.02 -3.57
CA GLU A 231 4.16 22.32 -4.48
C GLU A 231 3.66 22.47 -5.93
N LEU A 232 2.80 21.54 -6.37
CA LEU A 232 2.20 21.60 -7.71
C LEU A 232 1.36 22.87 -7.89
N ALA A 233 0.55 23.25 -6.90
CA ALA A 233 -0.21 24.50 -6.97
C ALA A 233 0.69 25.74 -7.14
N GLY A 234 1.88 25.69 -6.55
CA GLY A 234 2.89 26.73 -6.69
C GLY A 234 3.42 26.94 -8.13
N GLU A 235 3.26 25.96 -9.03
CA GLU A 235 3.60 26.12 -10.46
C GLU A 235 2.61 27.03 -11.21
N PHE A 236 1.43 27.25 -10.66
CA PHE A 236 0.34 28.01 -11.29
C PHE A 236 -0.02 29.30 -10.54
N LEU A 237 0.37 29.41 -9.28
CA LEU A 237 -0.04 30.51 -8.40
C LEU A 237 1.13 31.45 -8.11
N PRO A 238 0.88 32.76 -7.96
CA PRO A 238 1.90 33.71 -7.53
C PRO A 238 2.48 33.31 -6.16
N LYS A 239 3.78 33.61 -5.98
CA LYS A 239 4.46 33.35 -4.71
C LYS A 239 3.76 34.06 -3.54
N GLY A 240 3.50 33.33 -2.47
CA GLY A 240 2.83 33.83 -1.28
C GLY A 240 1.30 33.71 -1.30
N THR A 241 0.73 33.14 -2.36
CA THR A 241 -0.71 32.80 -2.39
C THR A 241 -1.02 31.71 -1.35
N PRO A 242 -1.98 31.94 -0.42
CA PRO A 242 -2.41 30.90 0.49
C PRO A 242 -3.17 29.80 -0.28
N VAL A 243 -2.77 28.53 -0.09
CA VAL A 243 -3.39 27.37 -0.77
C VAL A 243 -4.29 26.59 0.17
N VAL A 244 -3.84 26.39 1.40
CA VAL A 244 -4.57 25.63 2.43
C VAL A 244 -4.25 26.17 3.81
N SER A 245 -5.24 26.11 4.71
CA SER A 245 -5.06 26.39 6.13
C SER A 245 -5.78 25.35 6.97
N THR A 246 -5.20 25.01 8.13
CA THR A 246 -5.86 24.18 9.15
C THR A 246 -6.41 25.10 10.25
N MET A 247 -7.64 24.84 10.70
CA MET A 247 -8.28 25.50 11.83
C MET A 247 -8.49 24.50 12.97
#